data_e024f365d9dfb1ff27129790c2ea0c56
#
_entry.id   e024f365d9dfb1ff27129790c2ea0c56
#
_cell.length_a   1.000
_cell.length_b   1.000
_cell.length_c   1.000
_cell.angle_alpha   90.00
_cell.angle_beta   90.00
_cell.angle_gamma   90.00
#
_symmetry.space_group_name_H-M   'P 1'
#
loop_
_entity.id
_entity.type
_entity.pdbx_description
1 polymer ?
#
loop_
_entity_poly.entity_id
_entity_poly.type
_entity_poly.pdbx_seq_one_letter_code
_entity_poly.pdbx_strand_id
1 'polypeptide(L)'
;MNLLEKDSAQASPADIGSVDAILAALYEAISFHPNGEPEWNRVRSLFLPGGRMIPPRTEEQGDYPVMDVESFIVWGNQLADVAGLRTTGFYERQVAHRIEKFGNIVHVFSTYESRFTENDPEPFERGINSIQLVWDQGRWWTVTIFWDIERDGNPIPAKYLPRRSKK
;
A
#
# COMPACT_ATOMS: atom_id res chain seq x y z
N MET A 1 5.99 10.63 -34.34
CA MET A 1 6.87 9.74 -33.58
C MET A 1 6.59 10.01 -32.10
N ASN A 2 5.83 9.09 -31.48
CA ASN A 2 5.23 9.31 -30.17
C ASN A 2 6.27 9.01 -29.08
N LEU A 3 6.77 10.03 -28.39
CA LEU A 3 7.76 9.93 -27.31
C LEU A 3 7.14 9.52 -25.94
N LEU A 4 5.96 8.90 -25.94
CA LEU A 4 5.22 8.51 -24.73
C LEU A 4 5.07 6.99 -24.53
N GLU A 5 5.77 6.16 -25.29
CA GLU A 5 5.98 4.76 -24.93
C GLU A 5 7.22 4.62 -24.03
N LYS A 6 7.23 5.30 -22.91
CA LYS A 6 8.07 4.92 -21.79
C LYS A 6 7.42 3.69 -21.17
N ASP A 7 8.14 2.57 -21.13
CA ASP A 7 7.82 1.31 -20.46
C ASP A 7 6.87 1.50 -19.24
N SER A 8 5.58 1.62 -19.50
CA SER A 8 4.58 1.48 -18.46
C SER A 8 4.53 0.00 -18.15
N ALA A 9 5.07 -0.40 -17.01
CA ALA A 9 5.01 -1.77 -16.55
C ALA A 9 3.57 -2.26 -16.69
N GLN A 10 3.37 -3.27 -17.54
CA GLN A 10 2.04 -3.78 -17.85
C GLN A 10 1.54 -4.56 -16.64
N ALA A 11 0.41 -4.15 -16.07
CA ALA A 11 -0.18 -4.86 -14.94
C ALA A 11 -0.67 -6.24 -15.36
N SER A 12 -0.50 -7.22 -14.46
CA SER A 12 -1.13 -8.53 -14.64
C SER A 12 -2.65 -8.40 -14.60
N PRO A 13 -3.42 -9.00 -15.52
CA PRO A 13 -4.88 -9.05 -15.42
C PRO A 13 -5.39 -9.59 -14.09
N ALA A 14 -4.63 -10.50 -13.45
CA ALA A 14 -4.95 -11.05 -12.14
C ALA A 14 -4.89 -10.00 -11.03
N ASP A 15 -4.07 -8.97 -11.16
CA ASP A 15 -3.90 -7.92 -10.15
C ASP A 15 -4.96 -6.81 -10.25
N ILE A 16 -5.62 -6.65 -11.39
CA ILE A 16 -6.40 -5.44 -11.69
C ILE A 16 -7.86 -5.71 -12.04
N GLY A 17 -8.27 -6.98 -12.04
CA GLY A 17 -9.62 -7.37 -12.46
C GLY A 17 -10.71 -7.13 -11.42
N SER A 18 -10.37 -6.98 -10.15
CA SER A 18 -11.30 -6.71 -9.06
C SER A 18 -10.69 -5.81 -7.99
N VAL A 19 -11.54 -5.26 -7.13
CA VAL A 19 -11.08 -4.46 -5.97
C VAL A 19 -10.22 -5.33 -5.04
N ASP A 20 -10.65 -6.55 -4.74
CA ASP A 20 -9.88 -7.45 -3.88
C ASP A 20 -8.52 -7.82 -4.49
N ALA A 21 -8.47 -8.03 -5.81
CA ALA A 21 -7.23 -8.35 -6.51
C ALA A 21 -6.21 -7.20 -6.45
N ILE A 22 -6.64 -5.96 -6.73
CA ILE A 22 -5.70 -4.83 -6.68
C ILE A 22 -5.26 -4.52 -5.24
N LEU A 23 -6.12 -4.71 -4.24
CA LEU A 23 -5.73 -4.58 -2.85
C LEU A 23 -4.68 -5.63 -2.46
N ALA A 24 -4.88 -6.90 -2.82
CA ALA A 24 -3.90 -7.96 -2.57
C ALA A 24 -2.56 -7.63 -3.25
N ALA A 25 -2.60 -7.24 -4.53
CA ALA A 25 -1.41 -6.89 -5.30
C ALA A 25 -0.62 -5.72 -4.70
N LEU A 26 -1.29 -4.71 -4.14
CA LEU A 26 -0.64 -3.58 -3.47
C LEU A 26 0.20 -4.04 -2.28
N TYR A 27 -0.34 -4.90 -1.41
CA TYR A 27 0.38 -5.43 -0.24
C TYR A 27 1.48 -6.42 -0.62
N GLU A 28 1.21 -7.30 -1.57
CA GLU A 28 2.20 -8.26 -2.05
C GLU A 28 3.40 -7.58 -2.70
N ALA A 29 3.16 -6.57 -3.55
CA ALA A 29 4.20 -5.91 -4.32
C ALA A 29 5.24 -5.15 -3.45
N ILE A 30 4.86 -4.69 -2.26
CA ILE A 30 5.78 -4.02 -1.33
C ILE A 30 6.42 -4.97 -0.32
N SER A 31 5.93 -6.21 -0.22
CA SER A 31 6.48 -7.23 0.68
C SER A 31 7.66 -7.95 0.03
N PHE A 32 8.69 -8.28 0.80
CA PHE A 32 9.89 -8.95 0.28
C PHE A 32 10.62 -9.75 1.35
N HIS A 33 11.32 -10.80 0.92
CA HIS A 33 12.14 -11.66 1.75
C HIS A 33 13.50 -11.03 2.11
N PRO A 34 14.23 -11.58 3.09
CA PRO A 34 15.61 -11.14 3.36
C PRO A 34 16.47 -11.15 2.10
N ASN A 35 17.27 -10.10 1.93
CA ASN A 35 18.08 -9.81 0.74
C ASN A 35 17.28 -9.58 -0.55
N GLY A 36 15.97 -9.42 -0.46
CA GLY A 36 15.10 -9.06 -1.56
C GLY A 36 14.81 -7.57 -1.63
N GLU A 37 13.89 -7.22 -2.50
CA GLU A 37 13.37 -5.87 -2.68
C GLU A 37 11.90 -5.92 -3.12
N PRO A 38 11.13 -4.84 -2.92
CA PRO A 38 9.77 -4.75 -3.45
C PRO A 38 9.72 -4.88 -4.97
N GLU A 39 8.60 -5.39 -5.46
CA GLU A 39 8.33 -5.51 -6.89
C GLU A 39 7.94 -4.13 -7.49
N TRP A 40 8.89 -3.20 -7.56
CA TRP A 40 8.62 -1.81 -7.92
C TRP A 40 7.93 -1.62 -9.27
N ASN A 41 8.22 -2.48 -10.27
CA ASN A 41 7.50 -2.44 -11.55
C ASN A 41 6.04 -2.85 -11.40
N ARG A 42 5.75 -3.81 -10.52
CA ARG A 42 4.37 -4.19 -10.17
C ARG A 42 3.66 -3.02 -9.48
N VAL A 43 4.33 -2.36 -8.51
CA VAL A 43 3.78 -1.14 -7.87
C VAL A 43 3.43 -0.09 -8.92
N ARG A 44 4.35 0.25 -9.84
CA ARG A 44 4.08 1.23 -10.92
C ARG A 44 2.85 0.87 -11.73
N SER A 45 2.67 -0.41 -12.04
CA SER A 45 1.58 -0.91 -12.87
C SER A 45 0.19 -0.79 -12.22
N LEU A 46 0.13 -0.67 -10.89
CA LEU A 46 -1.12 -0.59 -10.13
C LEU A 46 -1.66 0.84 -10.00
N PHE A 47 -0.83 1.86 -10.25
CA PHE A 47 -1.21 3.26 -10.07
C PHE A 47 -1.62 3.94 -11.37
N LEU A 48 -2.67 4.75 -11.27
CA LEU A 48 -3.03 5.68 -12.33
C LEU A 48 -1.87 6.69 -12.53
N PRO A 49 -1.55 7.11 -13.76
CA PRO A 49 -0.61 8.20 -13.97
C PRO A 49 -0.97 9.44 -13.15
N GLY A 50 -0.02 9.92 -12.34
CA GLY A 50 -0.28 11.00 -11.40
C GLY A 50 -0.82 10.56 -10.03
N GLY A 51 -0.94 9.25 -9.78
CA GLY A 51 -1.31 8.72 -8.46
C GLY A 51 -0.39 9.19 -7.35
N ARG A 52 -0.87 9.19 -6.11
CA ARG A 52 -0.17 9.74 -4.96
C ARG A 52 -0.09 8.74 -3.81
N MET A 53 1.04 8.78 -3.12
CA MET A 53 1.27 8.08 -1.87
C MET A 53 1.67 9.09 -0.79
N ILE A 54 0.95 9.07 0.34
CA ILE A 54 1.06 10.11 1.36
C ILE A 54 1.20 9.43 2.72
N PRO A 55 2.45 9.25 3.22
CA PRO A 55 2.70 8.72 4.55
C PRO A 55 2.34 9.73 5.65
N PRO A 56 2.24 9.28 6.91
CA PRO A 56 2.05 10.18 8.02
C PRO A 56 3.22 11.17 8.13
N ARG A 57 2.89 12.39 8.47
CA ARG A 57 3.87 13.44 8.71
C ARG A 57 4.48 13.28 10.11
N THR A 58 5.80 13.38 10.21
CA THR A 58 6.47 13.53 11.51
C THR A 58 6.47 15.00 11.95
N GLU A 59 6.66 15.25 13.25
CA GLU A 59 6.71 16.63 13.78
C GLU A 59 7.87 17.44 13.20
N GLU A 60 8.95 16.79 12.79
CA GLU A 60 10.13 17.41 12.20
C GLU A 60 9.93 17.84 10.74
N GLN A 61 8.91 17.29 10.07
CA GLN A 61 8.57 17.61 8.68
C GLN A 61 7.66 18.85 8.63
N GLY A 62 8.04 19.87 7.87
CA GLY A 62 7.24 21.08 7.67
C GLY A 62 5.90 20.79 6.98
N ASP A 63 5.95 20.10 5.84
CA ASP A 63 4.80 19.81 4.99
C ASP A 63 4.50 18.28 4.94
N TYR A 64 3.28 17.91 4.53
CA TYR A 64 2.95 16.53 4.25
C TYR A 64 3.76 16.01 3.06
N PRO A 65 4.35 14.81 3.16
CA PRO A 65 5.15 14.22 2.09
C PRO A 65 4.23 13.62 1.00
N VAL A 66 3.65 14.48 0.17
CA VAL A 66 2.81 14.05 -0.96
C VAL A 66 3.73 13.61 -2.10
N MET A 67 3.87 12.30 -2.27
CA MET A 67 4.76 11.69 -3.25
C MET A 67 3.99 11.16 -4.46
N ASP A 68 4.59 11.28 -5.65
CA ASP A 68 4.25 10.41 -6.77
C ASP A 68 4.88 9.01 -6.57
N VAL A 69 4.57 8.08 -7.48
CA VAL A 69 5.05 6.70 -7.35
C VAL A 69 6.58 6.61 -7.38
N GLU A 70 7.25 7.39 -8.22
CA GLU A 70 8.72 7.34 -8.31
C GLU A 70 9.39 7.90 -7.05
N SER A 71 8.89 9.01 -6.51
CA SER A 71 9.37 9.57 -5.24
C SER A 71 9.13 8.60 -4.08
N PHE A 72 7.99 7.90 -4.08
CA PHE A 72 7.70 6.86 -3.08
C PHE A 72 8.68 5.68 -3.17
N ILE A 73 9.03 5.23 -4.38
CA ILE A 73 10.02 4.16 -4.59
C ILE A 73 11.38 4.56 -4.03
N VAL A 74 11.82 5.78 -4.28
CA VAL A 74 13.08 6.30 -3.71
C VAL A 74 13.01 6.32 -2.18
N TRP A 75 11.95 6.88 -1.63
CA TRP A 75 11.72 6.93 -0.18
C TRP A 75 11.66 5.53 0.44
N GLY A 76 10.93 4.59 -0.17
CA GLY A 76 10.78 3.22 0.33
C GLY A 76 12.11 2.45 0.34
N ASN A 77 12.95 2.62 -0.69
CA ASN A 77 14.29 2.05 -0.71
C ASN A 77 15.18 2.61 0.41
N GLN A 78 15.16 3.93 0.60
CA GLN A 78 15.92 4.58 1.69
C GLN A 78 15.45 4.10 3.07
N LEU A 79 14.14 3.98 3.27
CA LEU A 79 13.56 3.47 4.50
C LEU A 79 14.00 2.01 4.75
N ALA A 80 13.94 1.16 3.72
CA ALA A 80 14.35 -0.24 3.82
C ALA A 80 15.82 -0.38 4.22
N ASP A 81 16.69 0.48 3.70
CA ASP A 81 18.12 0.50 4.04
C ASP A 81 18.34 0.97 5.48
N VAL A 82 17.76 2.10 5.87
CA VAL A 82 17.94 2.69 7.21
C VAL A 82 17.34 1.82 8.31
N ALA A 83 16.18 1.21 8.07
CA ALA A 83 15.49 0.36 9.04
C ALA A 83 16.01 -1.09 9.06
N GLY A 84 17.00 -1.44 8.24
CA GLY A 84 17.56 -2.80 8.18
C GLY A 84 16.63 -3.86 7.58
N LEU A 85 15.57 -3.45 6.87
CA LEU A 85 14.56 -4.36 6.31
C LEU A 85 15.14 -5.28 5.23
N ARG A 86 16.23 -4.89 4.59
CA ARG A 86 16.95 -5.76 3.65
C ARG A 86 17.49 -7.03 4.31
N THR A 87 17.81 -6.96 5.58
CA THR A 87 18.31 -8.11 6.35
C THR A 87 17.18 -8.98 6.88
N THR A 88 16.10 -8.37 7.36
CA THR A 88 14.99 -9.09 8.00
C THR A 88 13.90 -9.53 7.01
N GLY A 89 13.71 -8.78 5.93
CA GLY A 89 12.52 -8.80 5.11
C GLY A 89 11.49 -7.78 5.58
N PHE A 90 10.43 -7.64 4.82
CA PHE A 90 9.27 -6.81 5.13
C PHE A 90 8.00 -7.48 4.58
N TYR A 91 7.02 -7.67 5.43
CA TYR A 91 5.77 -8.35 5.08
C TYR A 91 4.61 -7.52 5.58
N GLU A 92 3.85 -6.97 4.66
CA GLU A 92 2.63 -6.22 4.96
C GLU A 92 1.41 -6.93 4.41
N ARG A 93 0.37 -7.00 5.22
CA ARG A 93 -0.89 -7.63 4.81
C ARG A 93 -2.11 -6.87 5.32
N GLN A 94 -3.17 -6.91 4.53
CA GLN A 94 -4.48 -6.46 4.98
C GLN A 94 -5.07 -7.48 5.97
N VAL A 95 -5.57 -6.98 7.11
CA VAL A 95 -6.23 -7.81 8.14
C VAL A 95 -7.72 -7.52 8.26
N ALA A 96 -8.17 -6.35 7.85
CA ALA A 96 -9.57 -5.98 7.76
C ALA A 96 -9.74 -4.84 6.76
N HIS A 97 -10.93 -4.67 6.21
CA HIS A 97 -11.24 -3.51 5.37
C HIS A 97 -12.72 -3.12 5.41
N ARG A 98 -12.98 -1.88 5.00
CA ARG A 98 -14.30 -1.37 4.68
C ARG A 98 -14.26 -0.72 3.31
N ILE A 99 -15.22 -1.06 2.48
CA ILE A 99 -15.32 -0.60 1.10
C ILE A 99 -16.61 0.22 0.94
N GLU A 100 -16.47 1.40 0.33
CA GLU A 100 -17.58 2.22 -0.13
C GLU A 100 -17.41 2.43 -1.64
N LYS A 101 -18.50 2.21 -2.38
CA LYS A 101 -18.47 2.27 -3.84
C LYS A 101 -19.60 3.13 -4.38
N PHE A 102 -19.25 3.99 -5.35
CA PHE A 102 -20.21 4.70 -6.16
C PHE A 102 -19.74 4.76 -7.62
N GLY A 103 -20.50 4.17 -8.54
CA GLY A 103 -20.13 4.11 -9.95
C GLY A 103 -18.74 3.49 -10.15
N ASN A 104 -17.83 4.23 -10.75
CA ASN A 104 -16.47 3.81 -11.04
C ASN A 104 -15.48 4.12 -9.92
N ILE A 105 -15.89 4.74 -8.83
CA ILE A 105 -15.01 5.07 -7.71
C ILE A 105 -15.24 4.16 -6.52
N VAL A 106 -14.14 3.81 -5.86
CA VAL A 106 -14.12 3.01 -4.63
C VAL A 106 -13.19 3.67 -3.62
N HIS A 107 -13.66 3.77 -2.38
CA HIS A 107 -12.85 4.10 -1.23
C HIS A 107 -12.72 2.87 -0.33
N VAL A 108 -11.50 2.56 0.05
CA VAL A 108 -11.19 1.45 0.95
C VAL A 108 -10.45 1.97 2.17
N PHE A 109 -11.01 1.73 3.35
CA PHE A 109 -10.32 1.89 4.62
C PHE A 109 -9.76 0.53 5.00
N SER A 110 -8.47 0.32 4.75
CA SER A 110 -7.78 -0.97 4.83
C SER A 110 -6.86 -1.01 6.04
N THR A 111 -7.19 -1.82 7.04
CA THR A 111 -6.32 -2.04 8.20
C THR A 111 -5.23 -3.03 7.83
N TYR A 112 -3.98 -2.66 8.09
CA TYR A 112 -2.81 -3.46 7.78
C TYR A 112 -1.98 -3.80 9.01
N GLU A 113 -1.16 -4.82 8.87
CA GLU A 113 -0.11 -5.22 9.80
C GLU A 113 1.18 -5.45 9.04
N SER A 114 2.28 -4.94 9.60
CA SER A 114 3.64 -5.13 9.06
C SER A 114 4.49 -5.97 10.01
N ARG A 115 5.25 -6.91 9.43
CA ARG A 115 6.14 -7.85 10.15
C ARG A 115 7.50 -7.90 9.50
N PHE A 116 8.53 -8.25 10.28
CA PHE A 116 9.87 -8.51 9.75
C PHE A 116 9.99 -9.89 9.11
N THR A 117 9.23 -10.88 9.61
CA THR A 117 9.10 -12.20 8.99
C THR A 117 7.64 -12.59 8.90
N GLU A 118 7.29 -13.48 7.96
CA GLU A 118 5.91 -13.94 7.78
C GLU A 118 5.31 -14.59 9.04
N ASN A 119 6.17 -15.18 9.85
CA ASN A 119 5.78 -15.97 11.02
C ASN A 119 5.92 -15.23 12.35
N ASP A 120 6.25 -13.95 12.33
CA ASP A 120 6.31 -13.17 13.57
C ASP A 120 4.94 -13.20 14.26
N PRO A 121 4.86 -13.53 15.55
CA PRO A 121 3.58 -13.65 16.26
C PRO A 121 2.87 -12.31 16.37
N GLU A 122 3.61 -11.21 16.49
CA GLU A 122 3.10 -9.85 16.61
C GLU A 122 3.65 -8.96 15.50
N PRO A 123 2.83 -8.06 14.93
CA PRO A 123 3.32 -7.05 14.01
C PRO A 123 4.19 -6.01 14.74
N PHE A 124 5.18 -5.48 14.06
CA PHE A 124 5.92 -4.33 14.59
C PHE A 124 5.19 -3.00 14.33
N GLU A 125 4.30 -2.98 13.34
CA GLU A 125 3.47 -1.82 13.02
C GLU A 125 2.09 -2.24 12.57
N ARG A 126 1.08 -1.45 12.93
CA ARG A 126 -0.28 -1.52 12.40
C ARG A 126 -0.75 -0.13 12.03
N GLY A 127 -1.64 -0.05 11.07
CA GLY A 127 -2.23 1.20 10.66
C GLY A 127 -3.45 1.01 9.77
N ILE A 128 -3.92 2.13 9.22
CA ILE A 128 -5.01 2.13 8.25
C ILE A 128 -4.56 2.88 7.00
N ASN A 129 -4.66 2.22 5.86
CA ASN A 129 -4.54 2.81 4.55
C ASN A 129 -5.91 3.30 4.06
N SER A 130 -6.03 4.59 3.78
CA SER A 130 -7.15 5.16 3.01
C SER A 130 -6.78 5.07 1.54
N ILE A 131 -7.43 4.14 0.82
CA ILE A 131 -7.11 3.83 -0.57
C ILE A 131 -8.26 4.29 -1.45
N GLN A 132 -7.95 5.04 -2.49
CA GLN A 132 -8.94 5.43 -3.50
C GLN A 132 -8.62 4.73 -4.82
N LEU A 133 -9.63 4.07 -5.37
CA LEU A 133 -9.53 3.33 -6.62
C LEU A 133 -10.51 3.90 -7.64
N VAL A 134 -10.18 3.77 -8.92
CA VAL A 134 -11.06 4.10 -10.03
C VAL A 134 -11.07 2.96 -11.06
N TRP A 135 -12.26 2.65 -11.57
CA TRP A 135 -12.42 1.77 -12.73
C TRP A 135 -12.33 2.60 -14.00
N ASP A 136 -11.34 2.34 -14.82
CA ASP A 136 -11.16 2.98 -16.12
C ASP A 136 -10.48 2.03 -17.10
N GLN A 137 -10.85 2.12 -18.37
CA GLN A 137 -10.27 1.31 -19.46
C GLN A 137 -10.20 -0.19 -19.17
N GLY A 138 -11.26 -0.73 -18.55
CA GLY A 138 -11.40 -2.16 -18.31
C GLY A 138 -10.58 -2.70 -17.13
N ARG A 139 -10.10 -1.83 -16.24
CA ARG A 139 -9.31 -2.24 -15.07
C ARG A 139 -9.49 -1.31 -13.86
N TRP A 140 -9.13 -1.81 -12.68
CA TRP A 140 -8.95 -0.98 -11.49
C TRP A 140 -7.58 -0.31 -11.49
N TRP A 141 -7.56 0.93 -11.01
CA TRP A 141 -6.37 1.74 -10.81
C TRP A 141 -6.36 2.30 -9.40
N THR A 142 -5.18 2.35 -8.78
CA THR A 142 -4.97 3.09 -7.53
C THR A 142 -4.74 4.56 -7.85
N VAL A 143 -5.53 5.43 -7.24
CA VAL A 143 -5.42 6.90 -7.39
C VAL A 143 -4.59 7.48 -6.26
N THR A 144 -4.90 7.09 -5.03
CA THR A 144 -4.22 7.61 -3.83
C THR A 144 -4.18 6.54 -2.75
N ILE A 145 -3.05 6.46 -2.06
CA ILE A 145 -2.93 5.78 -0.77
C ILE A 145 -2.44 6.82 0.23
N PHE A 146 -3.24 7.04 1.25
CA PHE A 146 -2.94 7.94 2.36
C PHE A 146 -3.12 7.16 3.66
N TRP A 147 -2.11 7.13 4.56
CA TRP A 147 -2.19 6.28 5.74
C TRP A 147 -1.74 6.96 7.01
N ASP A 148 -2.17 6.39 8.13
CA ASP A 148 -1.66 6.72 9.45
C ASP A 148 -1.44 5.43 10.25
N ILE A 149 -0.53 5.49 11.24
CA ILE A 149 -0.12 4.36 12.06
C ILE A 149 -0.79 4.40 13.44
N GLU A 150 -1.00 3.21 14.00
CA GLU A 150 -1.42 3.05 15.38
C GLU A 150 -0.29 3.47 16.33
N ARG A 151 -0.61 4.25 17.35
CA ARG A 151 0.32 4.73 18.36
C ARG A 151 -0.42 5.13 19.62
N ASP A 152 0.31 5.48 20.68
CA ASP A 152 -0.28 6.05 21.88
C ASP A 152 -1.13 7.28 21.55
N GLY A 153 -2.36 7.29 22.05
CA GLY A 153 -3.35 8.33 21.72
C GLY A 153 -4.06 8.19 20.38
N ASN A 154 -3.65 7.22 19.53
CA ASN A 154 -4.29 6.94 18.25
C ASN A 154 -4.47 5.42 18.01
N PRO A 155 -5.27 4.72 18.84
CA PRO A 155 -5.54 3.31 18.65
C PRO A 155 -6.46 3.09 17.46
N ILE A 156 -6.32 1.94 16.77
CA ILE A 156 -7.24 1.55 15.72
C ILE A 156 -8.63 1.27 16.33
N PRO A 157 -9.69 1.98 15.89
CA PRO A 157 -11.04 1.73 16.42
C PRO A 157 -11.50 0.28 16.14
N ALA A 158 -12.17 -0.33 17.13
CA ALA A 158 -12.60 -1.73 17.05
C ALA A 158 -13.38 -2.09 15.78
N LYS A 159 -14.13 -1.14 15.21
CA LYS A 159 -14.88 -1.35 13.95
C LYS A 159 -14.00 -1.61 12.73
N TYR A 160 -12.71 -1.28 12.78
CA TYR A 160 -11.72 -1.49 11.72
C TYR A 160 -10.78 -2.67 11.99
N LEU A 161 -10.94 -3.34 13.12
CA LEU A 161 -10.20 -4.56 13.43
C LEU A 161 -10.93 -5.81 12.90
N PRO A 162 -10.23 -6.93 12.70
CA PRO A 162 -10.86 -8.19 12.35
C PRO A 162 -11.96 -8.56 13.37
N ARG A 163 -13.08 -9.05 12.88
CA ARG A 163 -14.13 -9.56 13.76
C ARG A 163 -13.58 -10.77 14.51
N ARG A 164 -13.57 -10.71 15.85
CA ARG A 164 -13.26 -11.89 16.66
C ARG A 164 -14.29 -12.97 16.33
N SER A 165 -13.82 -14.13 15.86
CA SER A 165 -14.68 -15.30 15.74
C SER A 165 -15.26 -15.60 17.11
N LYS A 166 -16.58 -15.57 17.23
CA LYS A 166 -17.22 -16.12 18.44
C LYS A 166 -16.87 -17.60 18.48
N LYS A 167 -16.06 -17.99 19.48
CA LYS A 167 -15.85 -19.40 19.82
C LYS A 167 -17.14 -20.00 20.36
#